data_9739e2948d7f06a84cb6a98a2fdcf582
#
_entry.id   9739e2948d7f06a84cb6a98a2fdcf582
#
_cell.length_a   1.000
_cell.length_b   1.000
_cell.length_c   1.000
_cell.angle_alpha   90.00
_cell.angle_beta   90.00
_cell.angle_gamma   90.00
#
_symmetry.space_group_name_H-M   'P 1'
#
loop_
_entity.id
_entity.type
_entity.pdbx_description
1 polymer ?
#
loop_
_entity_poly.entity_id
_entity_poly.type
_entity_poly.pdbx_seq_one_letter_code
_entity_poly.pdbx_strand_id
1 'polypeptide(L)'
;MEYETNTYYTTVQRRKLMPEITPFQSVRPDPALADRIAALPYDVYNRKEACVEVDREPLSFLKIDRAETQFDDSVDTYADCVYEKARETLEEMIADGSFLMENKPCFYIYELTMNGRSQTGIVACSSIDDYVNGIIKKHENTREEKEIDRISHVDRTNAQTGPIFLVY
;
A
#
# COMPACT_ATOMS: atom_id res chain seq x y z
N MET A 1 -29.40 52.42 -33.21
CA MET A 1 -29.52 51.99 -31.80
C MET A 1 -29.25 50.49 -31.80
N GLU A 2 -27.93 50.14 -31.73
CA GLU A 2 -27.49 48.76 -31.75
C GLU A 2 -27.48 48.23 -30.31
N TYR A 3 -28.15 47.09 -30.12
CA TYR A 3 -28.13 46.37 -28.84
C TYR A 3 -26.95 45.41 -28.87
N GLU A 4 -25.88 45.72 -28.14
CA GLU A 4 -24.82 44.78 -27.82
C GLU A 4 -25.31 43.73 -26.82
N THR A 5 -25.49 42.51 -27.27
CA THR A 5 -25.73 41.34 -26.40
C THR A 5 -24.42 40.91 -25.78
N ASN A 6 -24.17 41.29 -24.54
CA ASN A 6 -23.02 40.89 -23.76
C ASN A 6 -23.23 39.45 -23.22
N THR A 7 -22.71 38.48 -23.96
CA THR A 7 -22.80 37.06 -23.57
C THR A 7 -21.66 36.75 -22.62
N TYR A 8 -21.92 36.86 -21.32
CA TYR A 8 -21.02 36.34 -20.29
C TYR A 8 -21.03 34.80 -20.33
N TYR A 9 -20.03 34.20 -20.94
CA TYR A 9 -19.77 32.79 -20.75
C TYR A 9 -19.16 32.57 -19.38
N THR A 10 -20.02 32.24 -18.41
CA THR A 10 -19.56 31.72 -17.13
C THR A 10 -19.02 30.33 -17.37
N THR A 11 -17.69 30.18 -17.43
CA THR A 11 -17.05 28.89 -17.42
C THR A 11 -17.32 28.23 -16.07
N VAL A 12 -18.40 27.45 -16.00
CA VAL A 12 -18.65 26.58 -14.85
C VAL A 12 -17.52 25.56 -14.83
N GLN A 13 -16.53 25.78 -13.99
CA GLN A 13 -15.56 24.72 -13.67
C GLN A 13 -16.36 23.54 -13.12
N ARG A 14 -16.54 22.50 -13.94
CA ARG A 14 -17.09 21.23 -13.46
C ARG A 14 -16.17 20.75 -12.36
N ARG A 15 -16.65 20.75 -11.11
CA ARG A 15 -15.93 20.11 -10.01
C ARG A 15 -15.63 18.68 -10.44
N LYS A 16 -14.37 18.29 -10.42
CA LYS A 16 -13.95 16.91 -10.59
C LYS A 16 -14.67 16.08 -9.51
N LEU A 17 -15.57 15.20 -9.92
CA LEU A 17 -16.43 14.42 -9.02
C LEU A 17 -15.86 13.03 -8.73
N MET A 18 -14.87 12.61 -9.52
CA MET A 18 -14.25 11.29 -9.41
C MET A 18 -12.74 11.45 -9.27
N PRO A 19 -12.11 10.61 -8.41
CA PRO A 19 -10.66 10.60 -8.30
C PRO A 19 -10.03 10.11 -9.60
N GLU A 20 -8.85 10.64 -9.90
CA GLU A 20 -8.01 10.16 -10.99
C GLU A 20 -7.22 8.94 -10.52
N ILE A 21 -7.32 7.87 -11.29
CA ILE A 21 -6.56 6.64 -11.06
C ILE A 21 -5.70 6.29 -12.26
N THR A 22 -4.50 5.81 -12.02
CA THR A 22 -3.54 5.43 -13.06
C THR A 22 -2.99 4.03 -12.81
N PRO A 23 -2.66 3.28 -13.88
CA PRO A 23 -2.00 2.00 -13.75
C PRO A 23 -0.55 2.19 -13.29
N PHE A 24 0.04 1.17 -12.67
CA PHE A 24 1.43 1.16 -12.24
C PHE A 24 2.08 -0.21 -12.47
N GLN A 25 3.43 -0.23 -12.44
CA GLN A 25 4.20 -1.47 -12.45
C GLN A 25 4.37 -1.94 -11.01
N SER A 26 3.72 -3.05 -10.65
CA SER A 26 3.89 -3.63 -9.32
C SER A 26 5.07 -4.58 -9.28
N VAL A 27 5.64 -4.71 -8.09
CA VAL A 27 6.45 -5.85 -7.68
C VAL A 27 5.51 -6.78 -6.90
N ARG A 28 5.38 -8.02 -7.34
CA ARG A 28 4.46 -8.98 -6.74
C ARG A 28 5.09 -10.36 -6.64
N PRO A 29 4.60 -11.22 -5.75
CA PRO A 29 5.10 -12.58 -5.61
C PRO A 29 5.10 -13.35 -6.94
N ASP A 30 6.12 -14.20 -7.14
CA ASP A 30 6.02 -15.25 -8.15
C ASP A 30 4.76 -16.07 -7.87
N PRO A 31 3.92 -16.35 -8.90
CA PRO A 31 2.69 -17.13 -8.72
C PRO A 31 2.89 -18.50 -8.06
N ALA A 32 4.07 -19.11 -8.21
CA ALA A 32 4.39 -20.39 -7.58
C ALA A 32 4.71 -20.26 -6.07
N LEU A 33 4.98 -19.05 -5.59
CA LEU A 33 5.34 -18.75 -4.20
C LEU A 33 4.28 -17.89 -3.49
N ALA A 34 3.26 -17.43 -4.21
CA ALA A 34 2.32 -16.44 -3.72
C ALA A 34 1.59 -16.86 -2.43
N ASP A 35 1.22 -18.11 -2.29
CA ASP A 35 0.56 -18.67 -1.11
C ASP A 35 1.47 -18.74 0.13
N ARG A 36 2.77 -18.84 -0.09
CA ARG A 36 3.79 -18.84 0.97
C ARG A 36 4.19 -17.43 1.39
N ILE A 37 4.18 -16.49 0.46
CA ILE A 37 4.55 -15.09 0.71
C ILE A 37 3.39 -14.33 1.32
N ALA A 38 2.15 -14.63 0.91
CA ALA A 38 0.96 -13.92 1.38
C ALA A 38 0.84 -13.99 2.91
N ALA A 39 0.58 -12.85 3.52
CA ALA A 39 0.38 -12.69 4.95
C ALA A 39 -0.88 -11.89 5.25
N LEU A 40 -1.43 -12.05 6.44
CA LEU A 40 -2.45 -11.13 6.93
C LEU A 40 -1.83 -9.74 7.18
N PRO A 41 -2.64 -8.68 7.23
CA PRO A 41 -2.16 -7.33 7.52
C PRO A 41 -1.28 -7.30 8.79
N TYR A 42 -0.22 -6.49 8.75
CA TYR A 42 0.81 -6.44 9.80
C TYR A 42 0.27 -6.12 11.20
N ASP A 43 -0.84 -5.42 11.30
CA ASP A 43 -1.48 -4.98 12.53
C ASP A 43 -2.39 -6.04 13.19
N VAL A 44 -2.60 -7.16 12.52
CA VAL A 44 -3.33 -8.33 13.06
C VAL A 44 -2.50 -9.07 14.11
N TYR A 45 -1.17 -9.00 14.03
CA TYR A 45 -0.25 -9.74 14.89
C TYR A 45 0.40 -8.84 15.95
N ASN A 46 0.54 -9.32 17.16
CA ASN A 46 1.56 -8.79 18.06
C ASN A 46 2.95 -9.35 17.67
N ARG A 47 4.04 -8.82 18.27
CA ARG A 47 5.41 -9.21 17.91
C ARG A 47 5.64 -10.72 18.04
N LYS A 48 5.20 -11.34 19.13
CA LYS A 48 5.42 -12.78 19.36
C LYS A 48 4.68 -13.66 18.35
N GLU A 49 3.45 -13.28 18.03
CA GLU A 49 2.65 -13.96 17.00
C GLU A 49 3.29 -13.81 15.63
N ALA A 50 3.78 -12.63 15.30
CA ALA A 50 4.50 -12.38 14.04
C ALA A 50 5.79 -13.22 13.93
N CYS A 51 6.56 -13.36 15.02
CA CYS A 51 7.74 -14.23 15.05
C CYS A 51 7.36 -15.69 14.78
N VAL A 52 6.30 -16.20 15.41
CA VAL A 52 5.83 -17.58 15.17
C VAL A 52 5.44 -17.80 13.72
N GLU A 53 4.75 -16.83 13.10
CA GLU A 53 4.39 -16.93 11.68
C GLU A 53 5.60 -16.88 10.74
N VAL A 54 6.57 -16.03 11.02
CA VAL A 54 7.82 -15.93 10.23
C VAL A 54 8.68 -17.20 10.40
N ASP A 55 8.72 -17.78 11.60
CA ASP A 55 9.44 -19.05 11.84
C ASP A 55 8.76 -20.21 11.10
N ARG A 56 7.42 -20.21 11.03
CA ARG A 56 6.64 -21.22 10.32
C ARG A 56 6.80 -21.10 8.79
N GLU A 57 6.80 -19.88 8.26
CA GLU A 57 6.94 -19.59 6.83
C GLU A 57 7.99 -18.48 6.61
N PRO A 58 9.26 -18.89 6.37
CA PRO A 58 10.36 -17.94 6.18
C PRO A 58 10.25 -17.02 4.96
N LEU A 59 9.36 -17.31 4.00
CA LEU A 59 9.05 -16.44 2.86
C LEU A 59 7.94 -15.45 3.16
N SER A 60 7.30 -15.51 4.32
CA SER A 60 6.18 -14.64 4.68
C SER A 60 6.53 -13.16 4.50
N PHE A 61 5.61 -12.41 3.88
CA PHE A 61 5.70 -10.96 3.72
C PHE A 61 5.80 -10.20 5.06
N LEU A 62 5.40 -10.83 6.16
CA LEU A 62 5.62 -10.28 7.52
C LEU A 62 7.09 -9.98 7.81
N LYS A 63 8.06 -10.66 7.19
CA LYS A 63 9.49 -10.32 7.34
C LYS A 63 9.83 -8.93 6.82
N ILE A 64 9.01 -8.38 5.94
CA ILE A 64 9.17 -7.03 5.41
C ILE A 64 8.34 -6.04 6.24
N ASP A 65 7.05 -6.30 6.42
CA ASP A 65 6.15 -5.41 7.15
C ASP A 65 6.37 -5.39 8.67
N ARG A 66 6.92 -6.45 9.23
CA ARG A 66 7.25 -6.67 10.64
C ARG A 66 8.71 -7.13 10.78
N ALA A 67 9.63 -6.33 10.18
CA ALA A 67 11.05 -6.69 10.09
C ALA A 67 11.75 -6.87 11.45
N GLU A 68 11.17 -6.32 12.54
CA GLU A 68 11.63 -6.58 13.91
C GLU A 68 11.54 -8.06 14.32
N THR A 69 10.79 -8.90 13.59
CA THR A 69 10.77 -10.36 13.79
C THR A 69 12.10 -11.04 13.50
N GLN A 70 13.00 -10.34 12.80
CA GLN A 70 14.32 -10.82 12.45
C GLN A 70 15.40 -10.43 13.46
N PHE A 71 15.02 -9.82 14.59
CA PHE A 71 15.90 -9.34 15.64
C PHE A 71 15.52 -9.92 17.02
N ASP A 72 16.47 -9.88 17.92
CA ASP A 72 16.25 -10.18 19.34
C ASP A 72 15.19 -9.23 19.95
N ASP A 73 14.46 -9.71 20.96
CA ASP A 73 13.38 -8.96 21.62
C ASP A 73 13.84 -7.65 22.28
N SER A 74 15.16 -7.49 22.51
CA SER A 74 15.75 -6.25 23.04
C SER A 74 15.81 -5.10 22.04
N VAL A 75 15.68 -5.39 20.74
CA VAL A 75 15.70 -4.37 19.68
C VAL A 75 14.34 -3.69 19.62
N ASP A 76 14.37 -2.35 19.67
CA ASP A 76 13.16 -1.54 19.51
C ASP A 76 12.54 -1.75 18.12
N THR A 77 11.23 -2.00 18.08
CA THR A 77 10.45 -2.20 16.85
C THR A 77 10.59 -1.03 15.86
N TYR A 78 10.83 0.17 16.37
CA TYR A 78 10.95 1.39 15.57
C TYR A 78 12.39 1.86 15.37
N ALA A 79 13.37 1.01 15.65
CA ALA A 79 14.78 1.34 15.43
C ALA A 79 15.09 1.40 13.92
N ASP A 80 16.00 2.30 13.52
CA ASP A 80 16.44 2.46 12.13
C ASP A 80 16.90 1.15 11.49
N CYS A 81 17.60 0.29 12.25
CA CYS A 81 18.06 -1.01 11.75
C CYS A 81 16.91 -1.96 11.35
N VAL A 82 15.71 -1.80 11.92
CA VAL A 82 14.54 -2.59 11.56
C VAL A 82 14.03 -2.18 10.18
N TYR A 83 13.95 -0.89 9.90
CA TYR A 83 13.57 -0.40 8.56
C TYR A 83 14.60 -0.75 7.49
N GLU A 84 15.89 -0.67 7.83
CA GLU A 84 16.96 -1.13 6.92
C GLU A 84 16.82 -2.62 6.63
N LYS A 85 16.49 -3.44 7.63
CA LYS A 85 16.28 -4.87 7.44
C LYS A 85 15.05 -5.17 6.56
N ALA A 86 13.99 -4.38 6.69
CA ALA A 86 12.83 -4.47 5.79
C ALA A 86 13.25 -4.24 4.34
N ARG A 87 14.05 -3.19 4.08
CA ARG A 87 14.60 -2.89 2.76
C ARG A 87 15.46 -4.02 2.22
N GLU A 88 16.44 -4.46 2.99
CA GLU A 88 17.33 -5.57 2.62
C GLU A 88 16.55 -6.82 2.26
N THR A 89 15.57 -7.21 3.10
CA THR A 89 14.74 -8.39 2.87
C THR A 89 13.93 -8.27 1.56
N LEU A 90 13.36 -7.09 1.28
CA LEU A 90 12.64 -6.85 0.04
C LEU A 90 13.58 -6.95 -1.18
N GLU A 91 14.76 -6.34 -1.11
CA GLU A 91 15.77 -6.39 -2.18
C GLU A 91 16.26 -7.83 -2.42
N GLU A 92 16.51 -8.60 -1.35
CA GLU A 92 16.89 -10.03 -1.42
C GLU A 92 15.80 -10.85 -2.13
N MET A 93 14.53 -10.67 -1.76
CA MET A 93 13.41 -11.41 -2.34
C MET A 93 13.12 -11.00 -3.80
N ILE A 94 13.47 -9.80 -4.21
CA ILE A 94 13.44 -9.39 -5.62
C ILE A 94 14.61 -10.03 -6.37
N ALA A 95 15.80 -10.04 -5.79
CA ALA A 95 17.00 -10.55 -6.43
C ALA A 95 16.97 -12.08 -6.62
N ASP A 96 16.37 -12.81 -5.70
CA ASP A 96 16.24 -14.28 -5.78
C ASP A 96 15.04 -14.74 -6.63
N GLY A 97 14.21 -13.81 -7.12
CA GLY A 97 13.04 -14.09 -7.95
C GLY A 97 11.78 -14.46 -7.19
N SER A 98 11.76 -14.37 -5.85
CA SER A 98 10.56 -14.53 -5.03
C SER A 98 9.51 -13.46 -5.36
N PHE A 99 9.99 -12.26 -5.73
CA PHE A 99 9.16 -11.18 -6.29
C PHE A 99 9.55 -10.87 -7.73
N LEU A 100 8.55 -10.63 -8.54
CA LEU A 100 8.69 -10.28 -9.95
C LEU A 100 8.13 -8.89 -10.21
N MET A 101 8.88 -8.08 -10.97
CA MET A 101 8.39 -6.79 -11.44
C MET A 101 7.60 -6.95 -12.73
N GLU A 102 6.43 -6.32 -12.81
CA GLU A 102 5.65 -6.29 -14.04
C GLU A 102 6.37 -5.55 -15.17
N ASN A 103 6.19 -6.02 -16.41
CA ASN A 103 6.87 -5.44 -17.58
C ASN A 103 6.25 -4.11 -18.04
N LYS A 104 5.04 -3.80 -17.64
CA LYS A 104 4.28 -2.62 -18.03
C LYS A 104 3.31 -2.18 -16.94
N PRO A 105 2.90 -0.90 -16.91
CA PRO A 105 1.86 -0.45 -16.01
C PRO A 105 0.53 -1.19 -16.24
N CYS A 106 -0.09 -1.67 -15.16
CA CYS A 106 -1.34 -2.41 -15.16
C CYS A 106 -2.28 -1.89 -14.05
N PHE A 107 -3.56 -2.13 -14.22
CA PHE A 107 -4.53 -2.17 -13.13
C PHE A 107 -4.62 -3.61 -12.64
N TYR A 108 -4.84 -3.80 -11.33
CA TYR A 108 -4.94 -5.14 -10.75
C TYR A 108 -6.33 -5.34 -10.17
N ILE A 109 -6.83 -6.56 -10.25
CA ILE A 109 -8.06 -6.97 -9.58
C ILE A 109 -7.68 -7.57 -8.24
N TYR A 110 -8.31 -7.07 -7.17
CA TYR A 110 -8.13 -7.57 -5.82
C TYR A 110 -9.46 -8.10 -5.30
N GLU A 111 -9.49 -9.36 -4.92
CA GLU A 111 -10.68 -10.00 -4.38
C GLU A 111 -10.41 -10.54 -2.98
N LEU A 112 -11.30 -10.18 -2.06
CA LEU A 112 -11.33 -10.71 -0.69
C LEU A 112 -12.60 -11.51 -0.50
N THR A 113 -12.47 -12.73 0.01
CA THR A 113 -13.62 -13.54 0.40
C THR A 113 -13.60 -13.81 1.89
N MET A 114 -14.66 -13.42 2.58
CA MET A 114 -14.86 -13.68 4.00
C MET A 114 -16.27 -14.22 4.24
N ASN A 115 -16.37 -15.34 4.96
CA ASN A 115 -17.65 -15.99 5.27
C ASN A 115 -18.52 -16.26 4.04
N GLY A 116 -17.90 -16.66 2.91
CA GLY A 116 -18.58 -16.96 1.65
C GLY A 116 -19.05 -15.73 0.85
N ARG A 117 -18.72 -14.51 1.30
CA ARG A 117 -18.99 -13.25 0.58
C ARG A 117 -17.70 -12.71 -0.01
N SER A 118 -17.66 -12.59 -1.33
CA SER A 118 -16.56 -11.96 -2.07
C SER A 118 -16.79 -10.46 -2.27
N GLN A 119 -15.74 -9.68 -2.14
CA GLN A 119 -15.68 -8.27 -2.46
C GLN A 119 -14.50 -8.05 -3.42
N THR A 120 -14.78 -7.47 -4.57
CA THR A 120 -13.80 -7.24 -5.63
C THR A 120 -13.55 -5.75 -5.79
N GLY A 121 -12.28 -5.36 -5.89
CA GLY A 121 -11.82 -3.99 -6.09
C GLY A 121 -10.79 -3.88 -7.19
N ILE A 122 -10.44 -2.63 -7.51
CA ILE A 122 -9.36 -2.29 -8.44
C ILE A 122 -8.21 -1.70 -7.64
N VAL A 123 -6.99 -2.19 -7.88
CA VAL A 123 -5.76 -1.60 -7.35
C VAL A 123 -5.12 -0.72 -8.41
N ALA A 124 -4.84 0.52 -8.04
CA ALA A 124 -4.28 1.56 -8.91
C ALA A 124 -3.58 2.63 -8.07
N CYS A 125 -2.83 3.53 -8.71
CA CYS A 125 -2.38 4.75 -8.06
C CYS A 125 -3.49 5.80 -8.12
N SER A 126 -3.74 6.48 -7.00
CA SER A 126 -4.63 7.65 -6.92
C SER A 126 -3.84 8.94 -6.87
N SER A 127 -4.42 10.02 -7.42
CA SER A 127 -3.83 11.35 -7.35
C SER A 127 -3.79 11.86 -5.89
N ILE A 128 -2.60 12.28 -5.45
CA ILE A 128 -2.41 12.94 -4.14
C ILE A 128 -3.19 14.26 -4.10
N ASP A 129 -3.27 14.99 -5.21
CA ASP A 129 -4.04 16.24 -5.29
C ASP A 129 -5.53 16.00 -5.05
N ASP A 130 -6.07 14.87 -5.48
CA ASP A 130 -7.47 14.50 -5.22
C ASP A 130 -7.72 14.26 -3.72
N TYR A 131 -6.72 13.75 -2.99
CA TYR A 131 -6.80 13.63 -1.54
C TYR A 131 -6.70 15.01 -0.86
N VAL A 132 -5.73 15.84 -1.25
CA VAL A 132 -5.52 17.18 -0.68
C VAL A 132 -6.74 18.08 -0.94
N ASN A 133 -7.33 17.99 -2.13
CA ASN A 133 -8.51 18.79 -2.51
C ASN A 133 -9.84 18.18 -2.02
N GLY A 134 -9.80 17.07 -1.29
CA GLY A 134 -10.98 16.45 -0.67
C GLY A 134 -11.94 15.78 -1.66
N ILE A 135 -11.48 15.42 -2.85
CA ILE A 135 -12.20 14.53 -3.78
C ILE A 135 -12.20 13.13 -3.20
N ILE A 136 -11.02 12.63 -2.78
CA ILE A 136 -10.89 11.46 -1.93
C ILE A 136 -11.13 11.88 -0.49
N LYS A 137 -12.14 11.29 0.15
CA LYS A 137 -12.54 11.65 1.51
C LYS A 137 -11.71 10.89 2.53
N LYS A 138 -11.22 11.60 3.54
CA LYS A 138 -10.57 10.99 4.70
C LYS A 138 -11.62 10.25 5.53
N HIS A 139 -11.35 8.99 5.86
CA HIS A 139 -12.26 8.18 6.67
C HIS A 139 -12.07 8.45 8.16
N GLU A 140 -10.81 8.39 8.62
CA GLU A 140 -10.44 8.58 10.03
C GLU A 140 -9.09 9.27 10.16
N ASN A 141 -8.74 9.67 11.38
CA ASN A 141 -7.41 10.17 11.68
C ASN A 141 -6.53 9.01 12.14
N THR A 142 -5.45 8.77 11.42
CA THR A 142 -4.40 7.83 11.85
C THR A 142 -3.71 8.39 13.10
N ARG A 143 -3.34 7.53 14.04
CA ARG A 143 -2.53 7.93 15.20
C ARG A 143 -1.14 8.34 14.72
N GLU A 144 -0.61 9.45 15.23
CA GLU A 144 0.66 10.05 14.82
C GLU A 144 1.82 9.04 14.85
N GLU A 145 1.91 8.22 15.91
CA GLU A 145 2.93 7.18 16.05
C GLU A 145 2.91 6.14 14.91
N LYS A 146 1.71 5.80 14.41
CA LYS A 146 1.54 4.86 13.31
C LYS A 146 1.83 5.51 11.95
N GLU A 147 1.52 6.80 11.83
CA GLU A 147 1.85 7.57 10.63
C GLU A 147 3.36 7.69 10.48
N ILE A 148 4.08 8.06 11.54
CA ILE A 148 5.55 8.15 11.56
C ILE A 148 6.18 6.79 11.21
N ASP A 149 5.69 5.71 11.80
CA ASP A 149 6.15 4.34 11.51
C ASP A 149 6.01 4.02 10.01
N ARG A 150 4.84 4.25 9.42
CA ARG A 150 4.63 3.97 7.99
C ARG A 150 5.42 4.89 7.06
N ILE A 151 5.57 6.15 7.40
CA ILE A 151 6.45 7.08 6.68
C ILE A 151 7.89 6.55 6.67
N SER A 152 8.43 6.18 7.84
CA SER A 152 9.79 5.64 7.96
C SER A 152 9.97 4.35 7.16
N HIS A 153 8.98 3.46 7.21
CA HIS A 153 8.99 2.21 6.46
C HIS A 153 9.02 2.44 4.94
N VAL A 154 8.12 3.29 4.42
CA VAL A 154 8.04 3.61 2.99
C VAL A 154 9.30 4.34 2.52
N ASP A 155 9.81 5.29 3.32
CA ASP A 155 11.02 6.05 2.99
C ASP A 155 12.26 5.14 2.86
N ARG A 156 12.42 4.19 3.77
CA ARG A 156 13.56 3.26 3.78
C ARG A 156 13.44 2.15 2.75
N THR A 157 12.27 1.55 2.60
CA THR A 157 12.05 0.47 1.61
C THR A 157 11.92 1.00 0.18
N ASN A 158 11.67 2.31 0.01
CA ASN A 158 11.31 2.93 -1.27
C ASN A 158 10.15 2.19 -1.98
N ALA A 159 9.23 1.64 -1.20
CA ALA A 159 8.11 0.85 -1.69
C ALA A 159 6.85 1.06 -0.84
N GLN A 160 5.69 1.12 -1.49
CA GLN A 160 4.39 1.09 -0.83
C GLN A 160 3.98 -0.37 -0.62
N THR A 161 4.25 -0.91 0.57
CA THR A 161 4.02 -2.32 0.92
C THR A 161 2.58 -2.60 1.34
N GLY A 162 1.85 -1.58 1.81
CA GLY A 162 0.46 -1.67 2.24
C GLY A 162 -0.45 -0.72 1.45
N PRO A 163 -1.25 -1.20 0.50
CA PRO A 163 -2.18 -0.37 -0.24
C PRO A 163 -3.29 0.19 0.66
N ILE A 164 -3.73 1.42 0.36
CA ILE A 164 -4.86 2.06 1.04
C ILE A 164 -6.16 1.49 0.50
N PHE A 165 -7.10 1.19 1.37
CA PHE A 165 -8.43 0.73 1.00
C PHE A 165 -9.39 1.92 0.87
N LEU A 166 -9.95 2.11 -0.33
CA LEU A 166 -10.95 3.15 -0.61
C LEU A 166 -12.30 2.50 -0.91
N VAL A 167 -13.38 3.11 -0.42
CA VAL A 167 -14.77 2.71 -0.71
C VAL A 167 -15.50 3.86 -1.38
N TYR A 168 -16.46 3.55 -2.24
CA TYR A 168 -17.32 4.52 -2.95
C TYR A 168 -18.79 4.30 -2.61
#